data_d96c673a8bbf9396df78654f0044c4dc
#
_entry.id   d96c673a8bbf9396df78654f0044c4dc
#
_cell.length_a   1.000
_cell.length_b   1.000
_cell.length_c   1.000
_cell.angle_alpha   90.00
_cell.angle_beta   90.00
_cell.angle_gamma   90.00
#
_symmetry.space_group_name_H-M   'P 1'
#
loop_
_entity.id
_entity.type
_entity.pdbx_description
1 polymer ?
#
loop_
_entity_poly.entity_id
_entity_poly.type
_entity_poly.pdbx_seq_one_letter_code
_entity_poly.pdbx_strand_id
1 'polypeptide(L)'
;MEQEELRLGRSVRRLRAERALSLKQLAERASVSESFISQVERGVANPSVASLRRIAEALGTSIGALFDGRKLKGVVVRADDRAQLMHPRRKWQDFLLTPQAAKRLQVILSVIEPGAGSGKKPYAHDSDEECVIVLQGRLEFRIEDESYVLEEGDSLTFESRLPHWNRNPGDTKTEVLWIITPPSY
;
A
#
# COMPACT_ATOMS: atom_id res chain seq x y z
N MET A 1 -27.79 8.90 2.97
CA MET A 1 -27.88 8.56 1.54
C MET A 1 -27.37 9.71 0.67
N GLU A 2 -28.02 10.84 0.60
CA GLU A 2 -27.62 11.97 -0.26
C GLU A 2 -26.16 12.47 -0.06
N GLN A 3 -25.65 12.46 1.17
CA GLN A 3 -24.26 12.82 1.45
C GLN A 3 -23.23 11.76 0.98
N GLU A 4 -23.59 10.47 0.94
CA GLU A 4 -22.72 9.40 0.47
C GLU A 4 -22.64 9.37 -1.04
N GLU A 5 -23.75 9.60 -1.73
CA GLU A 5 -23.81 9.72 -3.19
C GLU A 5 -22.99 10.90 -3.70
N LEU A 6 -23.07 12.05 -3.02
CA LEU A 6 -22.22 13.21 -3.30
C LEU A 6 -20.73 12.95 -3.01
N ARG A 7 -20.40 12.14 -2.00
CA ARG A 7 -19.02 11.74 -1.72
C ARG A 7 -18.47 10.82 -2.79
N LEU A 8 -19.23 9.81 -3.18
CA LEU A 8 -18.87 8.90 -4.27
C LEU A 8 -18.63 9.67 -5.58
N GLY A 9 -19.56 10.54 -5.96
CA GLY A 9 -19.45 11.31 -7.19
C GLY A 9 -18.21 12.20 -7.23
N ARG A 10 -17.89 12.87 -6.10
CA ARG A 10 -16.67 13.67 -5.97
C ARG A 10 -15.40 12.81 -6.08
N SER A 11 -15.41 11.60 -5.54
CA SER A 11 -14.28 10.67 -5.62
C SER A 11 -14.06 10.20 -7.05
N VAL A 12 -15.11 9.80 -7.76
CA VAL A 12 -15.03 9.40 -9.17
C VAL A 12 -14.47 10.53 -10.02
N ARG A 13 -15.03 11.74 -9.88
CA ARG A 13 -14.55 12.93 -10.61
C ARG A 13 -13.08 13.25 -10.35
N ARG A 14 -12.66 13.20 -9.08
CA ARG A 14 -11.28 13.46 -8.68
C ARG A 14 -10.33 12.42 -9.29
N LEU A 15 -10.66 11.13 -9.14
CA LEU A 15 -9.84 10.04 -9.66
C LEU A 15 -9.74 10.06 -11.18
N ARG A 16 -10.83 10.43 -11.88
CA ARG A 16 -10.81 10.62 -13.32
C ARG A 16 -9.89 11.77 -13.73
N ALA A 17 -10.00 12.92 -13.05
CA ALA A 17 -9.17 14.09 -13.32
C ALA A 17 -7.67 13.83 -13.04
N GLU A 18 -7.34 13.13 -11.93
CA GLU A 18 -5.96 12.73 -11.60
C GLU A 18 -5.32 11.83 -12.68
N ARG A 19 -6.14 11.10 -13.45
CA ARG A 19 -5.71 10.24 -14.58
C ARG A 19 -5.84 10.92 -15.94
N ALA A 20 -6.14 12.21 -15.96
CA ALA A 20 -6.38 13.00 -17.18
C ALA A 20 -7.40 12.36 -18.16
N LEU A 21 -8.40 11.61 -17.63
CA LEU A 21 -9.44 11.00 -18.44
C LEU A 21 -10.61 11.98 -18.67
N SER A 22 -11.13 12.00 -19.91
CA SER A 22 -12.41 12.64 -20.19
C SER A 22 -13.58 11.80 -19.67
N LEU A 23 -14.79 12.37 -19.55
CA LEU A 23 -16.00 11.63 -19.22
C LEU A 23 -16.22 10.49 -20.21
N LYS A 24 -16.03 10.75 -21.50
CA LYS A 24 -16.15 9.78 -22.58
C LYS A 24 -15.17 8.62 -22.42
N GLN A 25 -13.91 8.90 -22.17
CA GLN A 25 -12.87 7.87 -21.99
C GLN A 25 -13.15 6.97 -20.77
N LEU A 26 -13.60 7.53 -19.65
CA LEU A 26 -13.97 6.76 -18.48
C LEU A 26 -15.21 5.90 -18.78
N ALA A 27 -16.20 6.45 -19.45
CA ALA A 27 -17.43 5.75 -19.82
C ALA A 27 -17.14 4.53 -20.71
N GLU A 28 -16.32 4.72 -21.75
CA GLU A 28 -15.86 3.65 -22.64
C GLU A 28 -15.14 2.53 -21.87
N ARG A 29 -14.18 2.86 -21.01
CA ARG A 29 -13.43 1.89 -20.20
C ARG A 29 -14.31 1.14 -19.19
N ALA A 30 -15.29 1.83 -18.61
CA ALA A 30 -16.24 1.24 -17.65
C ALA A 30 -17.43 0.54 -18.33
N SER A 31 -17.53 0.55 -19.66
CA SER A 31 -18.66 0.02 -20.44
C SER A 31 -20.01 0.56 -19.95
N VAL A 32 -20.10 1.90 -19.81
CA VAL A 32 -21.32 2.64 -19.43
C VAL A 32 -21.46 3.88 -20.33
N SER A 33 -22.59 4.59 -20.25
CA SER A 33 -22.77 5.84 -21.01
C SER A 33 -22.03 7.01 -20.34
N GLU A 34 -21.61 7.98 -21.15
CA GLU A 34 -21.01 9.23 -20.67
C GLU A 34 -21.99 10.01 -19.78
N SER A 35 -23.27 10.03 -20.15
CA SER A 35 -24.33 10.63 -19.34
C SER A 35 -24.41 9.99 -17.95
N PHE A 36 -24.28 8.65 -17.87
CA PHE A 36 -24.30 7.95 -16.59
C PHE A 36 -23.11 8.32 -15.71
N ILE A 37 -21.88 8.37 -16.24
CA ILE A 37 -20.72 8.85 -15.49
C ILE A 37 -20.93 10.28 -15.00
N SER A 38 -21.41 11.17 -15.85
CA SER A 38 -21.72 12.55 -15.47
C SER A 38 -22.76 12.64 -14.34
N GLN A 39 -23.81 11.80 -14.36
CA GLN A 39 -24.82 11.74 -13.31
C GLN A 39 -24.25 11.20 -12.01
N VAL A 40 -23.38 10.17 -12.06
CA VAL A 40 -22.68 9.62 -10.90
C VAL A 40 -21.77 10.68 -10.28
N GLU A 41 -20.99 11.41 -11.07
CA GLU A 41 -20.09 12.47 -10.59
C GLU A 41 -20.84 13.63 -9.90
N ARG A 42 -22.08 13.87 -10.30
CA ARG A 42 -22.95 14.89 -9.68
C ARG A 42 -23.75 14.37 -8.48
N GLY A 43 -23.68 13.07 -8.19
CA GLY A 43 -24.46 12.43 -7.13
C GLY A 43 -25.96 12.33 -7.47
N VAL A 44 -26.32 12.37 -8.74
CA VAL A 44 -27.72 12.28 -9.23
C VAL A 44 -28.10 10.83 -9.53
N ALA A 45 -27.14 10.01 -9.93
CA ALA A 45 -27.37 8.58 -10.18
C ALA A 45 -26.68 7.74 -9.09
N ASN A 46 -27.38 6.71 -8.63
CA ASN A 46 -26.86 5.71 -7.70
C ASN A 46 -26.44 4.46 -8.50
N PRO A 47 -25.13 4.23 -8.70
CA PRO A 47 -24.66 3.09 -9.48
C PRO A 47 -24.85 1.77 -8.73
N SER A 48 -25.23 0.72 -9.44
CA SER A 48 -25.22 -0.64 -8.88
C SER A 48 -23.79 -1.08 -8.49
N VAL A 49 -23.67 -2.09 -7.63
CA VAL A 49 -22.37 -2.66 -7.24
C VAL A 49 -21.57 -3.10 -8.47
N ALA A 50 -22.25 -3.68 -9.47
CA ALA A 50 -21.62 -4.09 -10.73
C ALA A 50 -21.09 -2.89 -11.54
N SER A 51 -21.82 -1.77 -11.56
CA SER A 51 -21.37 -0.54 -12.23
C SER A 51 -20.23 0.14 -11.46
N LEU A 52 -20.29 0.14 -10.12
CA LEU A 52 -19.20 0.63 -9.27
C LEU A 52 -17.90 -0.14 -9.49
N ARG A 53 -17.99 -1.46 -9.62
CA ARG A 53 -16.84 -2.31 -9.88
C ARG A 53 -16.18 -1.94 -11.21
N ARG A 54 -16.94 -1.82 -12.29
CA ARG A 54 -16.42 -1.43 -13.61
C ARG A 54 -15.81 -0.03 -13.60
N ILE A 55 -16.44 0.92 -12.92
CA ILE A 55 -15.89 2.27 -12.76
C ILE A 55 -14.57 2.23 -11.97
N ALA A 56 -14.50 1.46 -10.87
CA ALA A 56 -13.29 1.30 -10.08
C ALA A 56 -12.16 0.68 -10.89
N GLU A 57 -12.43 -0.40 -11.61
CA GLU A 57 -11.48 -1.07 -12.52
C GLU A 57 -10.99 -0.11 -13.62
N ALA A 58 -11.89 0.62 -14.26
CA ALA A 58 -11.55 1.62 -15.29
C ALA A 58 -10.68 2.77 -14.73
N LEU A 59 -10.83 3.07 -13.45
CA LEU A 59 -10.00 4.02 -12.71
C LEU A 59 -8.76 3.40 -12.08
N GLY A 60 -8.48 2.09 -12.25
CA GLY A 60 -7.37 1.41 -11.61
C GLY A 60 -7.39 1.51 -10.08
N THR A 61 -8.56 1.26 -9.46
CA THR A 61 -8.77 1.38 -8.02
C THR A 61 -9.78 0.36 -7.51
N SER A 62 -9.92 0.21 -6.19
CA SER A 62 -10.95 -0.65 -5.60
C SER A 62 -12.27 0.09 -5.38
N ILE A 63 -13.38 -0.66 -5.24
CA ILE A 63 -14.69 -0.09 -4.88
C ILE A 63 -14.58 0.68 -3.54
N GLY A 64 -13.92 0.11 -2.54
CA GLY A 64 -13.71 0.77 -1.24
C GLY A 64 -13.02 2.13 -1.39
N ALA A 65 -12.06 2.24 -2.29
CA ALA A 65 -11.35 3.48 -2.57
C ALA A 65 -12.22 4.58 -3.19
N LEU A 66 -13.33 4.24 -3.85
CA LEU A 66 -14.29 5.23 -4.34
C LEU A 66 -15.04 5.93 -3.20
N PHE A 67 -15.24 5.24 -2.07
CA PHE A 67 -15.91 5.78 -0.88
C PHE A 67 -14.95 6.48 0.09
N ASP A 68 -13.66 6.15 0.03
CA ASP A 68 -12.61 6.77 0.84
C ASP A 68 -12.23 8.17 0.34
N GLY A 69 -13.19 9.08 0.22
CA GLY A 69 -12.98 10.46 -0.25
C GLY A 69 -12.04 11.34 0.60
N ARG A 70 -11.31 10.77 1.54
CA ARG A 70 -10.34 11.47 2.39
C ARG A 70 -9.02 11.64 1.64
N LYS A 71 -8.70 12.86 1.20
CA LYS A 71 -7.30 13.26 1.15
C LYS A 71 -6.75 13.07 2.56
N LEU A 72 -5.66 12.33 2.71
CA LEU A 72 -4.91 12.27 3.95
C LEU A 72 -4.42 13.69 4.25
N LYS A 73 -5.20 14.45 5.00
CA LYS A 73 -4.76 15.73 5.56
C LYS A 73 -4.04 15.43 6.86
N GLY A 74 -2.78 15.01 6.80
CA GLY A 74 -1.96 14.76 7.97
C GLY A 74 -2.63 13.80 8.97
N VAL A 75 -2.44 12.49 8.80
CA VAL A 75 -2.90 11.49 9.78
C VAL A 75 -1.74 11.13 10.68
N VAL A 76 -1.92 11.33 11.98
CA VAL A 76 -0.94 10.89 12.97
C VAL A 76 -1.27 9.45 13.37
N VAL A 77 -0.28 8.56 13.25
CA VAL A 77 -0.30 7.23 13.85
C VAL A 77 0.53 7.29 15.12
N ARG A 78 -0.12 7.16 16.27
CA ARG A 78 0.56 7.18 17.57
C ARG A 78 1.28 5.85 17.81
N ALA A 79 2.39 5.88 18.52
CA ALA A 79 3.18 4.68 18.80
C ALA A 79 2.35 3.57 19.46
N ASP A 80 1.47 3.96 20.39
CA ASP A 80 0.64 3.04 21.17
C ASP A 80 -0.57 2.51 20.38
N ASP A 81 -0.92 3.15 19.23
CA ASP A 81 -2.06 2.79 18.38
C ASP A 81 -1.63 2.13 17.05
N ARG A 82 -0.35 1.76 16.91
CA ARG A 82 0.15 1.12 15.69
C ARG A 82 -0.53 -0.23 15.46
N ALA A 83 -1.08 -0.42 14.28
CA ALA A 83 -1.58 -1.73 13.89
C ALA A 83 -0.42 -2.72 13.80
N GLN A 84 -0.52 -3.83 14.53
CA GLN A 84 0.43 -4.92 14.44
C GLN A 84 0.02 -5.87 13.32
N LEU A 85 0.94 -6.15 12.40
CA LEU A 85 0.75 -7.14 11.35
C LEU A 85 1.10 -8.52 11.92
N MET A 86 0.11 -9.42 11.92
CA MET A 86 0.26 -10.73 12.56
C MET A 86 1.02 -11.71 11.66
N HIS A 87 2.14 -12.22 12.15
CA HIS A 87 2.90 -13.30 11.53
C HIS A 87 2.97 -14.53 12.45
N PRO A 88 1.95 -15.40 12.49
CA PRO A 88 1.77 -16.42 13.55
C PRO A 88 2.94 -17.41 13.73
N ARG A 89 3.84 -17.52 12.76
CA ARG A 89 4.96 -18.47 12.78
C ARG A 89 6.34 -17.80 12.75
N ARG A 90 6.42 -16.47 12.87
CA ARG A 90 7.67 -15.73 12.73
C ARG A 90 8.08 -15.11 14.06
N LYS A 91 9.37 -15.16 14.35
CA LYS A 91 9.96 -14.54 15.55
C LYS A 91 10.31 -13.07 15.28
N TRP A 92 9.36 -12.32 14.74
CA TRP A 92 9.45 -10.89 14.58
C TRP A 92 8.07 -10.21 14.71
N GLN A 93 8.08 -8.92 14.95
CA GLN A 93 6.88 -8.10 15.11
C GLN A 93 6.94 -6.97 14.09
N ASP A 94 5.85 -6.80 13.34
CA ASP A 94 5.69 -5.73 12.37
C ASP A 94 4.62 -4.75 12.82
N PHE A 95 4.94 -3.46 12.81
CA PHE A 95 4.06 -2.38 13.19
C PHE A 95 3.88 -1.42 12.02
N LEU A 96 2.63 -1.21 11.60
CA LEU A 96 2.31 -0.28 10.54
C LEU A 96 2.42 1.17 11.05
N LEU A 97 3.30 1.97 10.44
CA LEU A 97 3.53 3.37 10.78
C LEU A 97 2.69 4.32 9.93
N THR A 98 2.19 3.86 8.79
CA THR A 98 1.27 4.59 7.94
C THR A 98 -0.17 4.20 8.26
N PRO A 99 -1.17 5.09 8.07
CA PRO A 99 -2.56 4.69 8.20
C PRO A 99 -2.90 3.59 7.19
N GLN A 100 -3.75 2.63 7.59
CA GLN A 100 -4.23 1.56 6.70
C GLN A 100 -4.87 2.08 5.39
N ALA A 101 -5.39 3.30 5.41
CA ALA A 101 -5.95 3.96 4.24
C ALA A 101 -4.90 4.60 3.31
N ALA A 102 -3.61 4.52 3.63
CA ALA A 102 -2.54 5.01 2.76
C ALA A 102 -2.46 4.14 1.49
N LYS A 103 -2.43 4.80 0.31
CA LYS A 103 -2.54 4.12 -0.99
C LYS A 103 -1.27 4.19 -1.85
N ARG A 104 -0.32 5.00 -1.44
CA ARG A 104 0.88 5.28 -2.23
C ARG A 104 2.16 4.90 -1.51
N LEU A 105 2.11 4.88 -0.20
CA LEU A 105 3.26 4.62 0.65
C LEU A 105 2.83 3.77 1.83
N GLN A 106 3.57 2.73 2.11
CA GLN A 106 3.48 1.92 3.31
C GLN A 106 4.81 2.01 4.05
N VAL A 107 4.76 2.24 5.35
CA VAL A 107 5.95 2.23 6.20
C VAL A 107 5.67 1.25 7.34
N ILE A 108 6.57 0.27 7.50
CA ILE A 108 6.49 -0.77 8.53
C ILE A 108 7.77 -0.69 9.37
N LEU A 109 7.60 -0.74 10.68
CA LEU A 109 8.69 -0.98 11.62
C LEU A 109 8.69 -2.47 11.98
N SER A 110 9.78 -3.17 11.69
CA SER A 110 9.99 -4.55 12.12
C SER A 110 10.98 -4.63 13.27
N VAL A 111 10.62 -5.42 14.29
CA VAL A 111 11.51 -5.81 15.38
C VAL A 111 11.80 -7.30 15.22
N ILE A 112 13.03 -7.63 14.87
CA ILE A 112 13.46 -8.98 14.46
C ILE A 112 14.36 -9.57 15.55
N GLU A 113 13.93 -10.69 16.15
CA GLU A 113 14.70 -11.39 17.17
C GLU A 113 16.01 -12.00 16.58
N PRO A 114 17.04 -12.25 17.40
CA PRO A 114 18.28 -12.89 16.97
C PRO A 114 18.03 -14.18 16.19
N GLY A 115 18.68 -14.30 15.02
CA GLY A 115 18.56 -15.45 14.13
C GLY A 115 17.22 -15.56 13.39
N ALA A 116 16.24 -14.69 13.67
CA ALA A 116 14.96 -14.66 12.98
C ALA A 116 15.08 -13.98 11.62
N GLY A 117 14.10 -14.22 10.73
CA GLY A 117 14.07 -13.64 9.41
C GLY A 117 12.92 -14.19 8.57
N SER A 118 12.83 -13.79 7.30
CA SER A 118 11.76 -14.18 6.38
C SER A 118 11.75 -15.69 6.05
N GLY A 119 12.78 -16.41 6.45
CA GLY A 119 12.98 -17.84 6.20
C GLY A 119 13.92 -18.08 5.02
N LYS A 120 14.15 -19.38 4.72
CA LYS A 120 15.09 -19.78 3.66
C LYS A 120 14.52 -19.65 2.25
N LYS A 121 13.20 -19.53 2.11
CA LYS A 121 12.54 -19.41 0.80
C LYS A 121 12.42 -17.94 0.45
N PRO A 122 13.03 -17.48 -0.64
CA PRO A 122 12.84 -16.11 -1.12
C PRO A 122 11.37 -15.83 -1.39
N TYR A 123 10.97 -14.58 -1.23
CA TYR A 123 9.64 -14.07 -1.53
C TYR A 123 9.76 -12.78 -2.32
N ALA A 124 8.68 -12.32 -2.90
CA ALA A 124 8.58 -11.07 -3.64
C ALA A 124 7.23 -10.42 -3.36
N HIS A 125 7.13 -9.12 -3.57
CA HIS A 125 5.90 -8.36 -3.43
C HIS A 125 5.44 -7.81 -4.79
N ASP A 126 4.14 -7.59 -4.93
CA ASP A 126 3.56 -6.91 -6.08
C ASP A 126 3.53 -5.37 -5.86
N SER A 127 4.69 -4.85 -5.47
CA SER A 127 4.99 -3.42 -5.33
C SER A 127 6.07 -3.05 -6.33
N ASP A 128 6.29 -1.76 -6.56
CA ASP A 128 7.29 -1.33 -7.53
C ASP A 128 8.67 -1.26 -6.87
N GLU A 129 8.77 -0.60 -5.72
CA GLU A 129 10.04 -0.33 -5.06
C GLU A 129 9.94 -0.44 -3.54
N GLU A 130 10.98 -0.95 -2.92
CA GLU A 130 11.16 -1.02 -1.47
C GLU A 130 12.49 -0.41 -1.06
N CYS A 131 12.47 0.30 0.06
CA CYS A 131 13.66 0.74 0.75
C CYS A 131 13.65 0.20 2.18
N VAL A 132 14.71 -0.49 2.59
CA VAL A 132 14.94 -0.93 3.97
C VAL A 132 15.98 -0.03 4.63
N ILE A 133 15.75 0.35 5.88
CA ILE A 133 16.68 1.16 6.68
C ILE A 133 16.89 0.44 8.00
N VAL A 134 18.11 0.17 8.38
CA VAL A 134 18.46 -0.41 9.69
C VAL A 134 18.52 0.70 10.72
N LEU A 135 17.61 0.66 11.71
CA LEU A 135 17.57 1.63 12.80
C LEU A 135 18.44 1.19 13.99
N GLN A 136 18.54 -0.12 14.21
CA GLN A 136 19.34 -0.72 15.26
C GLN A 136 19.77 -2.13 14.88
N GLY A 137 20.99 -2.52 15.24
CA GLY A 137 21.51 -3.86 15.01
C GLY A 137 22.02 -4.08 13.59
N ARG A 138 21.79 -5.27 13.05
CA ARG A 138 22.27 -5.70 11.73
C ARG A 138 21.20 -6.46 10.96
N LEU A 139 21.22 -6.32 9.64
CA LEU A 139 20.33 -7.06 8.76
C LEU A 139 21.14 -7.73 7.64
N GLU A 140 21.12 -9.05 7.59
CA GLU A 140 21.52 -9.78 6.38
C GLU A 140 20.36 -9.76 5.40
N PHE A 141 20.62 -9.28 4.19
CA PHE A 141 19.64 -9.16 3.14
C PHE A 141 20.16 -9.80 1.85
N ARG A 142 19.32 -10.54 1.15
CA ARG A 142 19.68 -11.13 -0.12
C ARG A 142 18.64 -10.80 -1.17
N ILE A 143 19.10 -10.39 -2.34
CA ILE A 143 18.30 -10.16 -3.54
C ILE A 143 18.87 -11.07 -4.61
N GLU A 144 18.06 -12.01 -5.12
CA GLU A 144 18.52 -13.02 -6.08
C GLU A 144 19.79 -13.74 -5.57
N ASP A 145 20.93 -13.54 -6.23
CA ASP A 145 22.21 -14.12 -5.88
C ASP A 145 23.15 -13.19 -5.10
N GLU A 146 22.77 -11.92 -4.93
CA GLU A 146 23.57 -10.93 -4.21
C GLU A 146 23.18 -10.86 -2.73
N SER A 147 24.20 -10.84 -1.87
CA SER A 147 24.01 -10.76 -0.41
C SER A 147 24.65 -9.49 0.16
N TYR A 148 23.92 -8.85 1.05
CA TYR A 148 24.30 -7.61 1.72
C TYR A 148 24.22 -7.81 3.23
N VAL A 149 25.14 -7.20 3.97
CA VAL A 149 25.03 -7.04 5.42
C VAL A 149 24.92 -5.55 5.68
N LEU A 150 23.74 -5.14 6.17
CA LEU A 150 23.44 -3.76 6.49
C LEU A 150 23.68 -3.54 8.00
N GLU A 151 24.46 -2.52 8.32
CA GLU A 151 24.73 -2.06 9.67
C GLU A 151 23.75 -0.96 10.07
N GLU A 152 23.75 -0.56 11.34
CA GLU A 152 22.94 0.55 11.84
C GLU A 152 23.17 1.84 11.05
N GLY A 153 22.10 2.44 10.54
CA GLY A 153 22.12 3.61 9.68
C GLY A 153 22.17 3.31 8.18
N ASP A 154 22.50 2.09 7.78
CA ASP A 154 22.52 1.72 6.36
C ASP A 154 21.12 1.61 5.78
N SER A 155 21.04 1.84 4.48
CA SER A 155 19.81 1.63 3.69
C SER A 155 20.09 0.90 2.39
N LEU A 156 19.10 0.13 1.94
CA LEU A 156 19.11 -0.60 0.67
C LEU A 156 17.79 -0.37 -0.04
N THR A 157 17.84 0.05 -1.30
CA THR A 157 16.66 0.20 -2.16
C THR A 157 16.72 -0.82 -3.28
N PHE A 158 15.58 -1.46 -3.58
CA PHE A 158 15.49 -2.52 -4.58
C PHE A 158 14.08 -2.61 -5.18
N GLU A 159 13.96 -3.27 -6.33
CA GLU A 159 12.68 -3.59 -6.96
C GLU A 159 11.98 -4.71 -6.16
N SER A 160 10.78 -4.44 -5.64
CA SER A 160 10.02 -5.37 -4.78
C SER A 160 9.73 -6.73 -5.41
N ARG A 161 9.69 -6.78 -6.74
CA ARG A 161 9.42 -8.01 -7.52
C ARG A 161 10.59 -8.97 -7.60
N LEU A 162 11.79 -8.52 -7.26
CA LEU A 162 12.96 -9.39 -7.22
C LEU A 162 12.86 -10.34 -6.02
N PRO A 163 13.13 -11.64 -6.21
CA PRO A 163 13.16 -12.60 -5.11
C PRO A 163 14.18 -12.19 -4.06
N HIS A 164 13.73 -12.02 -2.82
CA HIS A 164 14.58 -11.57 -1.72
C HIS A 164 14.23 -12.28 -0.41
N TRP A 165 15.15 -12.22 0.54
CA TRP A 165 14.94 -12.65 1.92
C TRP A 165 15.85 -11.85 2.85
N ASN A 166 15.50 -11.90 4.16
CA ASN A 166 16.26 -11.21 5.19
C ASN A 166 16.39 -12.08 6.45
N ARG A 167 17.39 -11.74 7.25
CA ARG A 167 17.64 -12.36 8.56
C ARG A 167 18.40 -11.39 9.46
N ASN A 168 18.10 -11.43 10.75
CA ASN A 168 18.95 -10.85 11.78
C ASN A 168 20.13 -11.82 12.05
N PRO A 169 21.36 -11.48 11.63
CA PRO A 169 22.54 -12.33 11.86
C PRO A 169 23.16 -12.11 13.23
N GLY A 170 22.71 -11.11 13.99
CA GLY A 170 23.27 -10.70 15.28
C GLY A 170 22.75 -11.51 16.46
N ASP A 171 23.23 -11.14 17.63
CA ASP A 171 22.84 -11.70 18.93
C ASP A 171 21.87 -10.79 19.72
N THR A 172 21.59 -9.62 19.20
CA THR A 172 20.61 -8.67 19.72
C THR A 172 19.46 -8.48 18.73
N LYS A 173 18.38 -7.83 19.18
CA LYS A 173 17.27 -7.48 18.29
C LYS A 173 17.74 -6.49 17.21
N THR A 174 17.16 -6.65 16.02
CA THR A 174 17.34 -5.71 14.92
C THR A 174 16.03 -4.97 14.67
N GLU A 175 16.11 -3.64 14.57
CA GLU A 175 14.98 -2.80 14.20
C GLU A 175 15.20 -2.24 12.80
N VAL A 176 14.21 -2.41 11.94
CA VAL A 176 14.28 -1.93 10.54
C VAL A 176 13.00 -1.22 10.14
N LEU A 177 13.14 -0.22 9.30
CA LEU A 177 12.03 0.38 8.57
C LEU A 177 11.97 -0.18 7.16
N TRP A 178 10.78 -0.59 6.75
CA TRP A 178 10.44 -0.90 5.37
C TRP A 178 9.59 0.23 4.81
N ILE A 179 9.98 0.76 3.69
CA ILE A 179 9.28 1.82 2.95
C ILE A 179 8.92 1.23 1.61
N ILE A 180 7.62 1.03 1.36
CA ILE A 180 7.10 0.24 0.24
C ILE A 180 6.17 1.10 -0.60
N THR A 181 6.34 1.11 -1.90
CA THR A 181 5.49 1.87 -2.83
C THR A 181 5.19 1.06 -4.11
N PRO A 182 3.90 0.94 -4.51
CA PRO A 182 2.71 1.16 -3.69
C PRO A 182 2.61 0.15 -2.54
N PRO A 183 1.69 0.33 -1.56
CA PRO A 183 1.45 -0.63 -0.48
C PRO A 183 1.15 -2.03 -0.99
N SER A 184 1.77 -3.05 -0.38
CA SER A 184 1.60 -4.47 -0.75
C SER A 184 0.65 -5.24 0.16
N TYR A 185 0.15 -4.64 1.26
CA TYR A 185 -0.78 -5.24 2.24
C TYR A 185 -2.07 -4.43 2.35
#